data_accf026179b1fd1aa6720381e477578a
#
_entry.id   accf026179b1fd1aa6720381e477578a
#
_cell.length_a   1.000
_cell.length_b   1.000
_cell.length_c   1.000
_cell.angle_alpha   90.00
_cell.angle_beta   90.00
_cell.angle_gamma   90.00
#
_symmetry.space_group_name_H-M   'P 1'
#
loop_
_entity.id
_entity.type
_entity.pdbx_description
1 polymer ?
#
loop_
_entity_poly.entity_id
_entity_poly.type
_entity_poly.pdbx_seq_one_letter_code
_entity_poly.pdbx_strand_id
1 'polypeptide(L)'
;PELRIAFEDHIRTVAGHYRGRVYAWDVVNEAVDDSVAGLRSTVFSRGLGPDYVAEAFRLARKADPEAELVYNDYGGEGLNRKSNDVYTLVKDLKQRGLVDGVGLQMHISASSFPAVADIQANIQRLADLGLQVNISEMDVRIKDVAGDAATKLARQRQVYRDVVAACVAVPRCESV
;
A
#
# COMPACT_ATOMS: atom_id res chain seq x y z
N PRO A 1 15.94 -20.87 -11.88
CA PRO A 1 15.28 -20.72 -13.18
C PRO A 1 13.75 -20.84 -13.10
N GLU A 2 13.22 -21.91 -12.49
CA GLU A 2 11.78 -22.20 -12.44
C GLU A 2 10.95 -21.11 -11.74
N LEU A 3 11.41 -20.58 -10.58
CA LEU A 3 10.71 -19.51 -9.87
C LEU A 3 10.59 -18.25 -10.75
N ARG A 4 11.65 -17.89 -11.47
CA ARG A 4 11.62 -16.72 -12.37
C ARG A 4 10.60 -16.89 -13.48
N ILE A 5 10.60 -18.07 -14.13
CA ILE A 5 9.64 -18.39 -15.20
C ILE A 5 8.20 -18.30 -14.65
N ALA A 6 7.93 -18.91 -13.49
CA ALA A 6 6.61 -18.87 -12.87
C ALA A 6 6.18 -17.45 -12.50
N PHE A 7 7.10 -16.63 -11.97
CA PHE A 7 6.85 -15.24 -11.61
C PHE A 7 6.51 -14.38 -12.83
N GLU A 8 7.31 -14.47 -13.88
CA GLU A 8 7.08 -13.73 -15.13
C GLU A 8 5.80 -14.17 -15.82
N ASP A 9 5.56 -15.49 -15.89
CA ASP A 9 4.37 -16.06 -16.53
C ASP A 9 3.08 -15.67 -15.79
N HIS A 10 3.10 -15.69 -14.47
CA HIS A 10 1.95 -15.27 -13.66
C HIS A 10 1.57 -13.82 -13.95
N ILE A 11 2.52 -12.89 -13.82
CA ILE A 11 2.25 -11.46 -14.05
C ILE A 11 1.77 -11.23 -15.47
N ARG A 12 2.46 -11.78 -16.46
CA ARG A 12 2.10 -11.66 -17.88
C ARG A 12 0.71 -12.20 -18.17
N THR A 13 0.37 -13.36 -17.61
CA THR A 13 -0.92 -14.01 -17.86
C THR A 13 -2.05 -13.26 -17.20
N VAL A 14 -1.94 -12.92 -15.90
CA VAL A 14 -3.01 -12.25 -15.16
C VAL A 14 -3.21 -10.82 -15.64
N ALA A 15 -2.17 -9.99 -15.62
CA ALA A 15 -2.30 -8.60 -16.04
C ALA A 15 -2.63 -8.50 -17.54
N GLY A 16 -2.07 -9.37 -18.38
CA GLY A 16 -2.36 -9.41 -19.82
C GLY A 16 -3.79 -9.84 -20.12
N HIS A 17 -4.37 -10.77 -19.34
CA HIS A 17 -5.76 -11.19 -19.49
C HIS A 17 -6.76 -10.04 -19.25
N TYR A 18 -6.47 -9.18 -18.26
CA TYR A 18 -7.33 -8.05 -17.90
C TYR A 18 -6.87 -6.71 -18.49
N ARG A 19 -5.92 -6.72 -19.42
CA ARG A 19 -5.39 -5.51 -20.05
C ARG A 19 -6.48 -4.58 -20.54
N GLY A 20 -6.43 -3.31 -20.09
CA GLY A 20 -7.39 -2.27 -20.42
C GLY A 20 -8.78 -2.46 -19.81
N ARG A 21 -8.94 -3.41 -18.85
CA ARG A 21 -10.22 -3.71 -18.18
C ARG A 21 -10.21 -3.33 -16.70
N VAL A 22 -9.06 -3.08 -16.13
CA VAL A 22 -8.88 -2.64 -14.74
C VAL A 22 -8.25 -1.26 -14.73
N TYR A 23 -8.62 -0.47 -13.73
CA TYR A 23 -8.08 0.87 -13.53
C TYR A 23 -6.66 0.82 -12.97
N ALA A 24 -6.43 -0.04 -11.99
CA ALA A 24 -5.16 -0.15 -11.28
C ALA A 24 -4.83 -1.61 -10.92
N TRP A 25 -3.55 -1.89 -10.70
CA TRP A 25 -3.02 -3.14 -10.18
C TRP A 25 -2.27 -2.90 -8.88
N ASP A 26 -2.62 -3.62 -7.83
CA ASP A 26 -1.73 -3.84 -6.69
C ASP A 26 -0.66 -4.85 -7.13
N VAL A 27 0.43 -4.30 -7.69
CA VAL A 27 1.47 -5.13 -8.35
C VAL A 27 2.23 -5.96 -7.35
N VAL A 28 2.58 -5.35 -6.22
CA VAL A 28 3.26 -6.03 -5.11
C VAL A 28 2.58 -5.61 -3.80
N ASN A 29 2.22 -6.61 -3.03
CA ASN A 29 1.57 -6.47 -1.74
C ASN A 29 2.50 -6.92 -0.61
N GLU A 30 2.64 -6.09 0.45
CA GLU A 30 3.28 -6.42 1.72
C GLU A 30 4.73 -6.89 1.62
N ALA A 31 5.54 -6.23 0.79
CA ALA A 31 6.94 -6.61 0.60
C ALA A 31 7.84 -6.14 1.74
N VAL A 32 7.45 -5.13 2.53
CA VAL A 32 8.26 -4.58 3.62
C VAL A 32 8.09 -5.40 4.91
N ASP A 33 9.19 -5.68 5.60
CA ASP A 33 9.18 -6.49 6.82
C ASP A 33 8.61 -5.73 8.03
N ASP A 34 7.87 -6.44 8.90
CA ASP A 34 7.23 -5.84 10.07
C ASP A 34 8.22 -5.59 11.23
N SER A 35 9.29 -6.37 11.31
CA SER A 35 10.17 -6.44 12.48
C SER A 35 11.55 -5.85 12.23
N VAL A 36 12.08 -6.02 11.00
CA VAL A 36 13.41 -5.56 10.60
C VAL A 36 13.31 -4.59 9.43
N ALA A 37 14.34 -3.77 9.24
CA ALA A 37 14.38 -2.83 8.12
C ALA A 37 14.51 -3.55 6.77
N GLY A 38 13.82 -3.05 5.75
CA GLY A 38 13.89 -3.53 4.38
C GLY A 38 12.83 -4.56 4.01
N LEU A 39 13.14 -5.37 3.00
CA LEU A 39 12.20 -6.30 2.42
C LEU A 39 12.02 -7.57 3.27
N ARG A 40 10.81 -8.05 3.31
CA ARG A 40 10.42 -9.34 3.93
C ARG A 40 11.15 -10.49 3.27
N SER A 41 11.64 -11.44 4.08
CA SER A 41 12.26 -12.66 3.58
C SER A 41 11.21 -13.63 3.04
N THR A 42 10.92 -13.56 1.76
CA THR A 42 9.96 -14.40 1.05
C THR A 42 10.66 -15.34 0.06
N VAL A 43 9.92 -16.23 -0.55
CA VAL A 43 10.43 -17.05 -1.67
C VAL A 43 10.93 -16.16 -2.83
N PHE A 44 10.26 -15.04 -3.08
CA PHE A 44 10.62 -14.10 -4.14
C PHE A 44 11.92 -13.35 -3.82
N SER A 45 12.02 -12.71 -2.65
CA SER A 45 13.22 -11.96 -2.25
C SER A 45 14.45 -12.86 -2.17
N ARG A 46 14.32 -14.11 -1.68
CA ARG A 46 15.44 -15.07 -1.61
C ARG A 46 15.80 -15.66 -2.96
N GLY A 47 14.82 -15.94 -3.80
CA GLY A 47 15.03 -16.66 -5.07
C GLY A 47 15.28 -15.76 -6.28
N LEU A 48 14.73 -14.52 -6.28
CA LEU A 48 14.88 -13.57 -7.39
C LEU A 48 15.80 -12.40 -7.04
N GLY A 49 16.13 -12.23 -5.75
CA GLY A 49 16.95 -11.12 -5.27
C GLY A 49 16.12 -9.88 -4.89
N PRO A 50 16.78 -8.85 -4.32
CA PRO A 50 16.10 -7.68 -3.77
C PRO A 50 15.37 -6.82 -4.82
N ASP A 51 15.73 -6.90 -6.09
CA ASP A 51 15.11 -6.12 -7.17
C ASP A 51 13.81 -6.75 -7.71
N TYR A 52 13.32 -7.86 -7.11
CA TYR A 52 12.12 -8.56 -7.59
C TYR A 52 10.87 -7.66 -7.61
N VAL A 53 10.77 -6.71 -6.67
CA VAL A 53 9.67 -5.74 -6.63
C VAL A 53 9.68 -4.89 -7.90
N ALA A 54 10.81 -4.27 -8.21
CA ALA A 54 10.94 -3.46 -9.42
C ALA A 54 10.76 -4.28 -10.71
N GLU A 55 11.18 -5.55 -10.68
CA GLU A 55 10.95 -6.46 -11.82
C GLU A 55 9.44 -6.75 -12.00
N ALA A 56 8.68 -6.96 -10.91
CA ALA A 56 7.23 -7.10 -10.98
C ALA A 56 6.57 -5.90 -11.65
N PHE A 57 6.94 -4.69 -11.24
CA PHE A 57 6.41 -3.45 -11.82
C PHE A 57 6.74 -3.31 -13.31
N ARG A 58 7.95 -3.63 -13.74
CA ARG A 58 8.31 -3.63 -15.18
C ARG A 58 7.46 -4.61 -15.98
N LEU A 59 7.26 -5.81 -15.44
CA LEU A 59 6.45 -6.85 -16.10
C LEU A 59 4.98 -6.45 -16.17
N ALA A 60 4.42 -5.90 -15.08
CA ALA A 60 3.04 -5.42 -15.05
C ALA A 60 2.82 -4.29 -16.06
N ARG A 61 3.70 -3.30 -16.11
CA ARG A 61 3.63 -2.20 -17.08
C ARG A 61 3.68 -2.71 -18.53
N LYS A 62 4.50 -3.73 -18.80
CA LYS A 62 4.56 -4.35 -20.12
C LYS A 62 3.27 -5.11 -20.47
N ALA A 63 2.67 -5.77 -19.50
CA ALA A 63 1.44 -6.55 -19.68
C ALA A 63 0.20 -5.66 -19.83
N ASP A 64 0.09 -4.61 -19.00
CA ASP A 64 -1.02 -3.63 -19.02
C ASP A 64 -0.47 -2.19 -18.96
N PRO A 65 -0.15 -1.58 -20.10
CA PRO A 65 0.50 -0.28 -20.16
C PRO A 65 -0.33 0.90 -19.63
N GLU A 66 -1.66 0.79 -19.67
CA GLU A 66 -2.60 1.88 -19.37
C GLU A 66 -3.03 1.88 -17.89
N ALA A 67 -2.92 0.75 -17.20
CA ALA A 67 -3.32 0.65 -15.80
C ALA A 67 -2.33 1.38 -14.88
N GLU A 68 -2.85 1.91 -13.78
CA GLU A 68 -2.00 2.43 -12.70
C GLU A 68 -1.36 1.29 -11.92
N LEU A 69 -0.10 1.44 -11.57
CA LEU A 69 0.66 0.43 -10.86
C LEU A 69 0.92 0.89 -9.43
N VAL A 70 0.37 0.15 -8.48
CA VAL A 70 0.33 0.49 -7.06
C VAL A 70 1.17 -0.50 -6.24
N TYR A 71 1.90 0.02 -5.27
CA TYR A 71 2.47 -0.76 -4.17
C TYR A 71 1.53 -0.69 -2.97
N ASN A 72 1.11 -1.81 -2.41
CA ASN A 72 0.15 -1.88 -1.30
C ASN A 72 0.77 -2.49 -0.04
N ASP A 73 0.54 -1.90 1.15
CA ASP A 73 1.05 -2.44 2.42
C ASP A 73 0.22 -1.97 3.63
N TYR A 74 0.36 -2.70 4.74
CA TYR A 74 -0.22 -2.39 6.04
C TYR A 74 0.84 -2.00 7.08
N GLY A 75 0.40 -1.46 8.22
CA GLY A 75 1.27 -1.11 9.35
C GLY A 75 2.17 0.11 9.10
N GLY A 76 2.03 0.72 7.93
CA GLY A 76 2.73 1.92 7.50
C GLY A 76 1.84 3.14 7.37
N GLU A 77 0.69 3.20 8.04
CA GLU A 77 -0.32 4.25 7.87
C GLU A 77 0.12 5.59 8.47
N GLY A 78 0.80 5.57 9.61
CA GLY A 78 1.36 6.77 10.26
C GLY A 78 2.86 6.91 10.04
N LEU A 79 3.52 7.70 10.89
CA LEU A 79 4.96 7.90 10.87
C LEU A 79 5.65 6.89 11.78
N ASN A 80 6.24 5.85 11.21
CA ASN A 80 6.98 4.81 11.92
C ASN A 80 8.11 4.22 11.05
N ARG A 81 8.84 3.21 11.58
CA ARG A 81 9.91 2.55 10.83
C ARG A 81 9.39 1.96 9.51
N LYS A 82 8.30 1.17 9.57
CA LYS A 82 7.75 0.49 8.38
C LYS A 82 7.32 1.50 7.31
N SER A 83 6.65 2.59 7.70
CA SER A 83 6.27 3.65 6.75
C SER A 83 7.49 4.35 6.13
N ASN A 84 8.63 4.43 6.85
CA ASN A 84 9.88 4.97 6.28
C ASN A 84 10.50 4.01 5.27
N ASP A 85 10.42 2.71 5.53
CA ASP A 85 10.90 1.68 4.59
C ASP A 85 10.02 1.63 3.33
N VAL A 86 8.69 1.70 3.48
CA VAL A 86 7.75 1.85 2.36
C VAL A 86 8.06 3.10 1.55
N TYR A 87 8.23 4.26 2.23
CA TYR A 87 8.59 5.51 1.57
C TYR A 87 9.88 5.39 0.75
N THR A 88 10.90 4.74 1.31
CA THR A 88 12.19 4.52 0.63
C THR A 88 12.02 3.64 -0.61
N LEU A 89 11.27 2.54 -0.48
CA LEU A 89 10.97 1.62 -1.57
C LEU A 89 10.21 2.32 -2.72
N VAL A 90 9.10 2.99 -2.41
CA VAL A 90 8.28 3.62 -3.46
C VAL A 90 8.97 4.84 -4.07
N LYS A 91 9.83 5.54 -3.32
CA LYS A 91 10.68 6.60 -3.84
C LYS A 91 11.67 6.09 -4.90
N ASP A 92 12.35 4.96 -4.64
CA ASP A 92 13.22 4.30 -5.62
C ASP A 92 12.42 3.87 -6.87
N LEU A 93 11.29 3.19 -6.67
CA LEU A 93 10.42 2.79 -7.77
C LEU A 93 9.94 4.00 -8.60
N LYS A 94 9.59 5.12 -7.95
CA LYS A 94 9.17 6.35 -8.63
C LYS A 94 10.30 6.99 -9.43
N GLN A 95 11.50 7.06 -8.86
CA GLN A 95 12.69 7.56 -9.57
C GLN A 95 13.02 6.74 -10.81
N ARG A 96 12.69 5.44 -10.78
CA ARG A 96 12.85 4.50 -11.91
C ARG A 96 11.66 4.52 -12.88
N GLY A 97 10.63 5.34 -12.64
CA GLY A 97 9.43 5.46 -13.47
C GLY A 97 8.55 4.20 -13.48
N LEU A 98 8.54 3.43 -12.39
CA LEU A 98 7.89 2.12 -12.32
C LEU A 98 6.55 2.13 -11.60
N VAL A 99 6.33 3.02 -10.63
CA VAL A 99 5.14 3.06 -9.77
C VAL A 99 4.37 4.35 -9.96
N ASP A 100 3.05 4.28 -9.94
CA ASP A 100 2.14 5.41 -10.06
C ASP A 100 1.52 5.78 -8.71
N GLY A 101 1.23 4.80 -7.87
CA GLY A 101 0.56 4.99 -6.59
C GLY A 101 1.03 4.07 -5.47
N VAL A 102 0.52 4.37 -4.27
CA VAL A 102 0.73 3.58 -3.07
C VAL A 102 -0.60 3.38 -2.34
N GLY A 103 -0.89 2.14 -1.97
CA GLY A 103 -2.02 1.76 -1.14
C GLY A 103 -1.60 1.65 0.32
N LEU A 104 -2.33 2.30 1.20
CA LEU A 104 -2.28 2.14 2.65
C LEU A 104 -3.48 1.30 3.04
N GLN A 105 -3.28 0.05 3.46
CA GLN A 105 -4.40 -0.87 3.73
C GLN A 105 -5.33 -0.35 4.83
N MET A 106 -4.79 0.32 5.85
CA MET A 106 -5.54 0.93 6.94
C MET A 106 -6.32 -0.08 7.79
N HIS A 107 -5.73 -1.26 8.06
CA HIS A 107 -6.23 -2.21 9.04
C HIS A 107 -5.91 -1.73 10.45
N ILE A 108 -6.81 -0.96 11.07
CA ILE A 108 -6.57 -0.27 12.34
C ILE A 108 -7.54 -0.68 13.44
N SER A 109 -7.19 -0.36 14.68
CA SER A 109 -8.06 -0.57 15.84
C SER A 109 -8.57 0.77 16.38
N ALA A 110 -9.86 0.86 16.66
CA ALA A 110 -10.44 2.05 17.29
C ALA A 110 -9.91 2.34 18.70
N SER A 111 -9.30 1.33 19.36
CA SER A 111 -8.65 1.50 20.66
C SER A 111 -7.20 1.99 20.55
N SER A 112 -6.54 1.74 19.41
CA SER A 112 -5.14 2.10 19.19
C SER A 112 -4.85 2.18 17.70
N PHE A 113 -4.57 3.36 17.18
CA PHE A 113 -4.16 3.61 15.79
C PHE A 113 -3.22 4.83 15.75
N PRO A 114 -2.49 5.06 14.66
CA PRO A 114 -1.61 6.22 14.55
C PRO A 114 -2.37 7.54 14.75
N ALA A 115 -1.70 8.57 15.27
CA ALA A 115 -2.29 9.90 15.35
C ALA A 115 -2.74 10.36 13.95
N VAL A 116 -3.91 10.97 13.85
CA VAL A 116 -4.47 11.44 12.57
C VAL A 116 -3.51 12.38 11.84
N ALA A 117 -2.81 13.23 12.61
CA ALA A 117 -1.78 14.11 12.06
C ALA A 117 -0.62 13.35 11.41
N ASP A 118 -0.21 12.20 11.99
CA ASP A 118 0.83 11.34 11.43
C ASP A 118 0.35 10.61 10.18
N ILE A 119 -0.92 10.18 10.16
CA ILE A 119 -1.55 9.60 8.97
C ILE A 119 -1.54 10.63 7.84
N GLN A 120 -2.02 11.84 8.10
CA GLN A 120 -2.06 12.91 7.10
C GLN A 120 -0.65 13.29 6.62
N ALA A 121 0.32 13.41 7.52
CA ALA A 121 1.71 13.72 7.17
C ALA A 121 2.34 12.61 6.31
N ASN A 122 2.02 11.34 6.60
CA ASN A 122 2.48 10.22 5.80
C ASN A 122 1.87 10.21 4.39
N ILE A 123 0.56 10.44 4.29
CA ILE A 123 -0.13 10.60 3.00
C ILE A 123 0.51 11.76 2.21
N GLN A 124 0.73 12.91 2.86
CA GLN A 124 1.31 14.09 2.22
C GLN A 124 2.72 13.82 1.66
N ARG A 125 3.62 13.23 2.45
CA ARG A 125 4.99 12.96 1.96
C ARG A 125 5.04 11.96 0.81
N LEU A 126 4.10 10.99 0.76
CA LEU A 126 3.96 10.06 -0.36
C LEU A 126 3.43 10.81 -1.60
N ALA A 127 2.44 11.67 -1.41
CA ALA A 127 1.91 12.55 -2.46
C ALA A 127 2.98 13.52 -3.02
N ASP A 128 3.88 14.02 -2.17
CA ASP A 128 4.99 14.92 -2.57
C ASP A 128 6.03 14.23 -3.47
N LEU A 129 6.09 12.89 -3.47
CA LEU A 129 6.84 12.11 -4.47
C LEU A 129 6.18 12.12 -5.86
N GLY A 130 4.97 12.67 -5.98
CA GLY A 130 4.15 12.61 -7.19
C GLY A 130 3.41 11.27 -7.35
N LEU A 131 3.20 10.54 -6.24
CA LEU A 131 2.38 9.33 -6.21
C LEU A 131 0.92 9.65 -5.94
N GLN A 132 0.02 8.84 -6.48
CA GLN A 132 -1.35 8.73 -5.97
C GLN A 132 -1.32 7.93 -4.67
N VAL A 133 -2.15 8.31 -3.71
CA VAL A 133 -2.30 7.58 -2.45
C VAL A 133 -3.72 7.06 -2.36
N ASN A 134 -3.86 5.80 -2.02
CA ASN A 134 -5.15 5.14 -1.83
C ASN A 134 -5.23 4.56 -0.43
N ILE A 135 -6.35 4.70 0.25
CA ILE A 135 -6.69 3.90 1.41
C ILE A 135 -7.45 2.69 0.88
N SER A 136 -6.75 1.54 0.77
CA SER A 136 -7.16 0.44 -0.11
C SER A 136 -8.08 -0.59 0.52
N GLU A 137 -8.03 -0.77 1.87
CA GLU A 137 -8.67 -1.92 2.53
C GLU A 137 -9.25 -1.56 3.91
N MET A 138 -9.62 -0.30 4.12
CA MET A 138 -9.92 0.24 5.44
C MET A 138 -10.93 -0.58 6.23
N ASP A 139 -10.48 -1.12 7.35
CA ASP A 139 -11.33 -1.62 8.41
C ASP A 139 -10.93 -1.02 9.78
N VAL A 140 -11.90 -0.92 10.69
CA VAL A 140 -11.70 -0.36 12.02
C VAL A 140 -12.22 -1.34 13.07
N ARG A 141 -11.31 -2.08 13.68
CA ARG A 141 -11.62 -3.07 14.70
C ARG A 141 -12.09 -2.39 16.00
N ILE A 142 -13.23 -2.84 16.55
CA ILE A 142 -13.83 -2.29 17.78
C ILE A 142 -13.79 -3.28 18.95
N LYS A 143 -13.23 -4.46 18.78
CA LYS A 143 -13.22 -5.53 19.80
C LYS A 143 -12.67 -5.03 21.13
N ASP A 144 -11.58 -4.28 21.09
CA ASP A 144 -10.80 -3.86 22.25
C ASP A 144 -11.21 -2.46 22.78
N VAL A 145 -12.29 -1.88 22.26
CA VAL A 145 -12.86 -0.64 22.76
C VAL A 145 -13.73 -0.94 23.97
N ALA A 146 -13.52 -0.22 25.09
CA ALA A 146 -14.34 -0.33 26.28
C ALA A 146 -15.73 0.27 26.06
N GLY A 147 -16.73 -0.26 26.78
CA GLY A 147 -18.10 0.22 26.76
C GLY A 147 -19.08 -0.70 26.04
N ASP A 148 -20.32 -0.23 25.94
CA ASP A 148 -21.41 -0.93 25.25
C ASP A 148 -21.31 -0.82 23.71
N ALA A 149 -22.23 -1.46 23.02
CA ALA A 149 -22.23 -1.48 21.54
C ALA A 149 -22.35 -0.05 20.96
N ALA A 150 -23.16 0.80 21.57
CA ALA A 150 -23.36 2.17 21.09
C ALA A 150 -22.05 2.99 21.19
N THR A 151 -21.36 2.87 22.33
CA THR A 151 -20.05 3.51 22.55
C THR A 151 -19.02 3.03 21.55
N LYS A 152 -18.92 1.71 21.33
CA LYS A 152 -17.98 1.11 20.36
C LYS A 152 -18.23 1.60 18.94
N LEU A 153 -19.48 1.61 18.50
CA LEU A 153 -19.86 2.08 17.17
C LEU A 153 -19.65 3.59 16.99
N ALA A 154 -19.91 4.38 18.05
CA ALA A 154 -19.63 5.82 18.03
C ALA A 154 -18.12 6.09 17.85
N ARG A 155 -17.27 5.31 18.54
CA ARG A 155 -15.81 5.40 18.39
C ARG A 155 -15.35 4.98 17.00
N GLN A 156 -15.87 3.88 16.47
CA GLN A 156 -15.57 3.42 15.10
C GLN A 156 -15.91 4.49 14.06
N ARG A 157 -17.13 5.04 14.14
CA ARG A 157 -17.57 6.13 13.26
C ARG A 157 -16.65 7.34 13.32
N GLN A 158 -16.15 7.70 14.53
CA GLN A 158 -15.22 8.81 14.67
C GLN A 158 -13.91 8.52 13.96
N VAL A 159 -13.35 7.31 14.13
CA VAL A 159 -12.09 6.91 13.47
C VAL A 159 -12.23 6.93 11.94
N TYR A 160 -13.31 6.37 11.37
CA TYR A 160 -13.56 6.47 9.93
C TYR A 160 -13.59 7.91 9.45
N ARG A 161 -14.33 8.77 10.16
CA ARG A 161 -14.41 10.20 9.83
C ARG A 161 -13.03 10.87 9.82
N ASP A 162 -12.24 10.62 10.84
CA ASP A 162 -10.94 11.26 11.03
C ASP A 162 -9.95 10.82 9.93
N VAL A 163 -9.92 9.53 9.60
CA VAL A 163 -9.06 8.99 8.54
C VAL A 163 -9.48 9.50 7.16
N VAL A 164 -10.79 9.47 6.87
CA VAL A 164 -11.31 10.02 5.59
C VAL A 164 -10.98 11.50 5.48
N ALA A 165 -11.14 12.27 6.56
CA ALA A 165 -10.79 13.69 6.56
C ALA A 165 -9.29 13.92 6.30
N ALA A 166 -8.40 13.09 6.85
CA ALA A 166 -6.97 13.15 6.59
C ALA A 166 -6.63 12.87 5.11
N CYS A 167 -7.32 11.91 4.47
CA CYS A 167 -7.19 11.64 3.04
C CYS A 167 -7.69 12.83 2.21
N VAL A 168 -8.91 13.29 2.43
CA VAL A 168 -9.52 14.39 1.67
C VAL A 168 -8.71 15.70 1.76
N ALA A 169 -7.96 15.90 2.85
CA ALA A 169 -7.09 17.06 3.02
C ALA A 169 -5.86 17.07 2.08
N VAL A 170 -5.54 15.93 1.43
CA VAL A 170 -4.39 15.79 0.53
C VAL A 170 -4.89 15.51 -0.89
N PRO A 171 -4.70 16.43 -1.86
CA PRO A 171 -5.31 16.32 -3.20
C PRO A 171 -4.98 15.04 -3.98
N ARG A 172 -3.85 14.38 -3.66
CA ARG A 172 -3.45 13.10 -4.28
C ARG A 172 -3.86 11.86 -3.48
N CYS A 173 -4.64 12.01 -2.41
CA CYS A 173 -5.33 10.88 -1.78
C CYS A 173 -6.69 10.73 -2.49
N GLU A 174 -6.77 9.76 -3.39
CA GLU A 174 -7.83 9.73 -4.41
C GLU A 174 -8.98 8.78 -4.09
N SER A 175 -8.74 7.81 -3.20
CA SER A 175 -9.77 6.83 -2.81
C SER A 175 -9.66 6.39 -1.36
N VAL A 176 -10.82 5.96 -0.81
CA VAL A 176 -10.97 5.28 0.47
C VAL A 176 -11.95 4.13 0.27
#